data_3d56ca1d088e910725051adec7a16b9c
#
_entry.id   3d56ca1d088e910725051adec7a16b9c
#
_cell.length_a   1.000
_cell.length_b   1.000
_cell.length_c   1.000
_cell.angle_alpha   90.00
_cell.angle_beta   90.00
_cell.angle_gamma   90.00
#
_symmetry.space_group_name_H-M   'P 1'
#
loop_
_entity.id
_entity.type
_entity.pdbx_description
1 polymer ?
#
loop_
_entity_poly.entity_id
_entity_poly.type
_entity_poly.pdbx_seq_one_letter_code
_entity_poly.pdbx_strand_id
1 'polypeptide(L)'
;MLATFEQRTRNGAWRERKREVYDNGNSATILPYDAERRTILLTRQLRLPIHLQDGLESSIEACAGKLDGEKPETRIVKEVEEELGYRIAKVERLFELYVSPATIMEKIVFFTCAYSPADKVSAGGGLVEEGEDIEVIETTLKQAAAMIAAGEIIDAKTVILVQYLRGRVGD
;
A
#
# COMPACT_ATOMS: atom_id res chain seq x y z
N MET A 1 5.46 18.04 12.25
CA MET A 1 6.34 18.90 13.09
C MET A 1 7.17 19.83 12.22
N LEU A 2 7.59 21.01 12.75
CA LEU A 2 8.58 21.86 12.09
C LEU A 2 9.98 21.48 12.59
N ALA A 3 10.82 20.97 11.70
CA ALA A 3 12.21 20.62 12.00
C ALA A 3 13.17 21.76 11.58
N THR A 4 14.04 22.18 12.50
CA THR A 4 15.16 23.10 12.20
C THR A 4 16.45 22.30 12.27
N PHE A 5 17.28 22.38 11.24
CA PHE A 5 18.53 21.62 11.13
C PHE A 5 19.58 22.37 10.33
N GLU A 6 20.83 21.99 10.50
CA GLU A 6 21.94 22.48 9.71
C GLU A 6 22.24 21.53 8.55
N GLN A 7 22.31 22.07 7.36
CA GLN A 7 22.63 21.34 6.14
C GLN A 7 23.97 21.82 5.58
N ARG A 8 24.89 20.88 5.34
CA ARG A 8 26.11 21.16 4.60
C ARG A 8 25.79 21.24 3.11
N THR A 9 26.08 22.38 2.51
CA THR A 9 25.90 22.63 1.07
C THR A 9 27.02 21.97 0.25
N ARG A 10 26.85 21.85 -1.06
CA ARG A 10 27.85 21.23 -1.97
C ARG A 10 29.21 21.96 -1.95
N ASN A 11 29.22 23.27 -1.69
CA ASN A 11 30.44 24.07 -1.56
C ASN A 11 31.06 24.03 -0.15
N GLY A 12 30.54 23.16 0.73
CA GLY A 12 31.07 22.95 2.08
C GLY A 12 30.52 23.87 3.17
N ALA A 13 29.77 24.91 2.84
CA ALA A 13 29.20 25.81 3.83
C ALA A 13 28.02 25.19 4.58
N TRP A 14 27.90 25.46 5.88
CA TRP A 14 26.74 25.08 6.68
C TRP A 14 25.64 26.15 6.57
N ARG A 15 24.39 25.72 6.49
CA ARG A 15 23.20 26.61 6.45
C ARG A 15 22.08 26.04 7.28
N GLU A 16 21.49 26.86 8.13
CA GLU A 16 20.24 26.53 8.80
C GLU A 16 19.11 26.38 7.78
N ARG A 17 18.28 25.35 7.98
CA ARG A 17 17.09 25.03 7.19
C ARG A 17 15.93 24.74 8.10
N LYS A 18 14.72 25.02 7.61
CA LYS A 18 13.46 24.65 8.26
C LYS A 18 12.62 23.85 7.28
N ARG A 19 12.03 22.76 7.75
CA ARG A 19 11.10 21.92 6.96
C ARG A 19 9.97 21.46 7.83
N GLU A 20 8.77 21.47 7.26
CA GLU A 20 7.64 20.75 7.83
C GLU A 20 7.77 19.27 7.49
N VAL A 21 7.57 18.43 8.50
CA VAL A 21 7.65 16.98 8.37
C VAL A 21 6.42 16.37 9.06
N TYR A 22 5.74 15.49 8.36
CA TYR A 22 4.61 14.74 8.90
C TYR A 22 5.09 13.34 9.29
N ASP A 23 4.88 12.98 10.57
CA ASP A 23 5.15 11.65 11.09
C ASP A 23 3.83 10.85 11.05
N ASN A 24 3.77 9.87 10.16
CA ASN A 24 2.60 9.01 9.98
C ASN A 24 2.81 7.61 10.62
N GLY A 25 3.97 7.37 11.22
CA GLY A 25 4.41 6.02 11.55
C GLY A 25 4.80 5.22 10.29
N ASN A 26 5.24 3.99 10.49
CA ASN A 26 5.56 3.07 9.40
C ASN A 26 4.35 2.18 9.09
N SER A 27 4.29 1.66 7.86
CA SER A 27 3.21 0.81 7.39
C SER A 27 3.71 -0.42 6.63
N ALA A 28 2.82 -1.33 6.33
CA ALA A 28 3.04 -2.47 5.44
C ALA A 28 1.97 -2.49 4.36
N THR A 29 2.31 -3.00 3.18
CA THR A 29 1.39 -3.20 2.07
C THR A 29 1.64 -4.55 1.41
N ILE A 30 0.58 -5.15 0.86
CA ILE A 30 0.65 -6.48 0.24
C ILE A 30 -0.22 -6.56 -1.00
N LEU A 31 0.25 -7.33 -1.99
CA LEU A 31 -0.54 -7.73 -3.14
C LEU A 31 -0.63 -9.26 -3.19
N PRO A 32 -1.76 -9.85 -2.75
CA PRO A 32 -2.01 -11.28 -2.91
C PRO A 32 -2.16 -11.65 -4.39
N TYR A 33 -1.59 -12.79 -4.80
CA TYR A 33 -1.60 -13.28 -6.17
C TYR A 33 -1.97 -14.76 -6.25
N ASP A 34 -3.00 -15.08 -7.05
CA ASP A 34 -3.36 -16.42 -7.44
C ASP A 34 -2.70 -16.76 -8.78
N ALA A 35 -1.72 -17.67 -8.76
CA ALA A 35 -0.94 -18.03 -9.94
C ALA A 35 -1.73 -18.85 -10.97
N GLU A 36 -2.74 -19.61 -10.55
CA GLU A 36 -3.56 -20.44 -11.44
C GLU A 36 -4.55 -19.56 -12.22
N ARG A 37 -5.24 -18.66 -11.50
CA ARG A 37 -6.26 -17.76 -12.06
C ARG A 37 -5.67 -16.47 -12.60
N ARG A 38 -4.40 -16.20 -12.28
CA ARG A 38 -3.67 -14.95 -12.60
C ARG A 38 -4.39 -13.71 -12.06
N THR A 39 -5.03 -13.83 -10.91
CA THR A 39 -5.76 -12.76 -10.24
C THR A 39 -4.99 -12.20 -9.05
N ILE A 40 -5.31 -10.96 -8.72
CA ILE A 40 -4.84 -10.24 -7.53
C ILE A 40 -6.04 -9.71 -6.76
N LEU A 41 -5.83 -9.44 -5.47
CA LEU A 41 -6.81 -8.78 -4.61
C LEU A 41 -6.37 -7.35 -4.35
N LEU A 42 -7.30 -6.42 -4.55
CA LEU A 42 -7.17 -5.00 -4.30
C LEU A 42 -8.31 -4.53 -3.40
N THR A 43 -8.17 -3.35 -2.83
CA THR A 43 -9.19 -2.63 -2.08
C THR A 43 -9.64 -1.39 -2.83
N ARG A 44 -10.89 -0.96 -2.62
CA ARG A 44 -11.37 0.36 -3.01
C ARG A 44 -11.94 1.05 -1.79
N GLN A 45 -11.49 2.27 -1.51
CA GLN A 45 -11.94 3.04 -0.36
C GLN A 45 -11.77 4.55 -0.59
N LEU A 46 -12.48 5.35 0.20
CA LEU A 46 -12.29 6.80 0.20
C LEU A 46 -10.93 7.16 0.79
N ARG A 47 -10.18 8.02 0.10
CA ARG A 47 -8.97 8.66 0.62
C ARG A 47 -9.16 10.18 0.61
N LEU A 48 -9.35 10.75 1.80
CA LEU A 48 -9.64 12.17 1.95
C LEU A 48 -8.63 13.09 1.22
N PRO A 49 -7.30 12.87 1.25
CA PRO A 49 -6.37 13.70 0.50
C PRO A 49 -6.60 13.67 -1.01
N ILE A 50 -6.92 12.51 -1.58
CA ILE A 50 -7.22 12.33 -3.00
C ILE A 50 -8.55 13.04 -3.34
N HIS A 51 -9.56 12.87 -2.48
CA HIS A 51 -10.84 13.56 -2.65
C HIS A 51 -10.70 15.08 -2.63
N LEU A 52 -9.94 15.62 -1.68
CA LEU A 52 -9.72 17.07 -1.57
C LEU A 52 -8.92 17.64 -2.74
N GLN A 53 -8.00 16.87 -3.32
CA GLN A 53 -7.14 17.33 -4.41
C GLN A 53 -7.84 17.20 -5.77
N ASP A 54 -8.48 16.06 -6.04
CA ASP A 54 -8.95 15.68 -7.37
C ASP A 54 -10.47 15.43 -7.44
N GLY A 55 -11.19 15.48 -6.30
CA GLY A 55 -12.63 15.23 -6.21
C GLY A 55 -13.02 13.77 -6.38
N LEU A 56 -12.09 12.84 -6.37
CA LEU A 56 -12.39 11.41 -6.53
C LEU A 56 -13.06 10.85 -5.27
N GLU A 57 -14.09 10.04 -5.47
CA GLU A 57 -14.86 9.44 -4.37
C GLU A 57 -14.17 8.20 -3.78
N SER A 58 -13.25 7.58 -4.51
CA SER A 58 -12.53 6.39 -4.04
C SER A 58 -11.18 6.23 -4.74
N SER A 59 -10.28 5.46 -4.12
CA SER A 59 -8.99 5.04 -4.65
C SER A 59 -8.91 3.52 -4.67
N ILE A 60 -8.32 2.94 -5.72
CA ILE A 60 -8.05 1.51 -5.83
C ILE A 60 -6.60 1.28 -5.40
N GLU A 61 -6.43 0.44 -4.38
CA GLU A 61 -5.16 0.27 -3.68
C GLU A 61 -4.84 -1.21 -3.39
N ALA A 62 -3.58 -1.51 -3.20
CA ALA A 62 -3.15 -2.74 -2.53
C ALA A 62 -3.48 -2.63 -1.03
N CYS A 63 -3.91 -3.74 -0.41
CA CYS A 63 -4.17 -3.84 1.02
C CYS A 63 -2.97 -3.31 1.82
N ALA A 64 -3.22 -2.49 2.84
CA ALA A 64 -2.17 -1.84 3.61
C ALA A 64 -2.65 -1.37 4.97
N GLY A 65 -1.79 -1.48 5.99
CA GLY A 65 -2.07 -0.98 7.32
C GLY A 65 -0.85 -0.40 8.04
N LYS A 66 -1.12 0.39 9.06
CA LYS A 66 -0.10 0.94 9.97
C LYS A 66 0.45 -0.15 10.87
N LEU A 67 1.74 -0.08 11.16
CA LEU A 67 2.39 -1.10 11.99
C LEU A 67 2.02 -0.99 13.49
N ASP A 68 1.80 0.21 13.99
CA ASP A 68 1.43 0.52 15.39
C ASP A 68 2.29 -0.23 16.42
N GLY A 69 3.58 -0.38 16.10
CA GLY A 69 4.56 -1.08 16.93
C GLY A 69 4.63 -2.59 16.72
N GLU A 70 3.78 -3.16 15.87
CA GLU A 70 3.84 -4.59 15.50
C GLU A 70 4.92 -4.84 14.44
N LYS A 71 5.31 -6.12 14.31
CA LYS A 71 6.18 -6.56 13.21
C LYS A 71 5.42 -6.50 11.89
N PRO A 72 6.03 -6.01 10.80
CA PRO A 72 5.37 -5.87 9.51
C PRO A 72 4.70 -7.16 9.01
N GLU A 73 5.36 -8.31 9.19
CA GLU A 73 4.85 -9.62 8.78
C GLU A 73 3.58 -10.03 9.56
N THR A 74 3.52 -9.66 10.84
CA THR A 74 2.37 -9.97 11.70
C THR A 74 1.19 -9.07 11.36
N ARG A 75 1.44 -7.75 11.23
CA ARG A 75 0.38 -6.79 10.95
C ARG A 75 -0.24 -7.04 9.58
N ILE A 76 0.58 -7.25 8.55
CA ILE A 76 0.05 -7.40 7.19
C ILE A 76 -0.81 -8.65 6.99
N VAL A 77 -0.55 -9.73 7.76
CA VAL A 77 -1.42 -10.93 7.75
C VAL A 77 -2.80 -10.61 8.33
N LYS A 78 -2.86 -9.80 9.39
CA LYS A 78 -4.13 -9.34 9.98
C LYS A 78 -4.89 -8.46 8.99
N GLU A 79 -4.22 -7.51 8.35
CA GLU A 79 -4.82 -6.61 7.35
C GLU A 79 -5.47 -7.39 6.21
N VAL A 80 -4.82 -8.45 5.71
CA VAL A 80 -5.41 -9.29 4.66
C VAL A 80 -6.70 -9.97 5.14
N GLU A 81 -6.78 -10.41 6.38
CA GLU A 81 -8.02 -10.99 6.93
C GLU A 81 -9.09 -9.91 7.18
N GLU A 82 -8.71 -8.74 7.71
CA GLU A 82 -9.59 -7.61 8.04
C GLU A 82 -10.13 -6.94 6.76
N GLU A 83 -9.26 -6.51 5.86
CA GLU A 83 -9.64 -5.76 4.66
C GLU A 83 -10.15 -6.65 3.52
N LEU A 84 -9.44 -7.76 3.24
CA LEU A 84 -9.73 -8.60 2.07
C LEU A 84 -10.58 -9.82 2.38
N GLY A 85 -10.65 -10.25 3.64
CA GLY A 85 -11.42 -11.43 4.06
C GLY A 85 -10.75 -12.76 3.75
N TYR A 86 -9.43 -12.79 3.56
CA TYR A 86 -8.66 -13.99 3.26
C TYR A 86 -7.68 -14.32 4.37
N ARG A 87 -7.57 -15.60 4.72
CA ARG A 87 -6.59 -16.11 5.69
C ARG A 87 -5.39 -16.66 4.96
N ILE A 88 -4.25 -15.95 5.06
CA ILE A 88 -3.00 -16.31 4.42
C ILE A 88 -2.03 -16.94 5.43
N ALA A 89 -1.29 -17.98 5.00
CA ALA A 89 -0.36 -18.71 5.86
C ALA A 89 1.06 -18.12 5.85
N LYS A 90 1.48 -17.47 4.76
CA LYS A 90 2.85 -17.01 4.57
C LYS A 90 2.89 -15.78 3.66
N VAL A 91 3.70 -14.80 4.05
CA VAL A 91 4.01 -13.63 3.24
C VAL A 91 5.46 -13.64 2.78
N GLU A 92 5.71 -13.11 1.61
CA GLU A 92 7.05 -12.87 1.06
C GLU A 92 7.35 -11.38 1.15
N ARG A 93 8.38 -10.99 1.94
CA ARG A 93 8.85 -9.61 2.01
C ARG A 93 9.66 -9.29 0.78
N LEU A 94 9.35 -8.20 0.12
CA LEU A 94 9.97 -7.76 -1.12
C LEU A 94 11.02 -6.67 -0.86
N PHE A 95 10.59 -5.54 -0.34
CA PHE A 95 11.44 -4.37 -0.08
C PHE A 95 10.82 -3.44 0.96
N GLU A 96 11.56 -2.43 1.35
CA GLU A 96 11.15 -1.37 2.27
C GLU A 96 11.51 -0.03 1.64
N LEU A 97 10.50 0.84 1.41
CA LEU A 97 10.67 2.07 0.64
C LEU A 97 10.04 3.27 1.35
N TYR A 98 10.56 4.46 1.05
CA TYR A 98 9.86 5.73 1.25
C TYR A 98 9.07 6.05 -0.01
N VAL A 99 7.78 6.36 0.11
CA VAL A 99 6.94 6.76 -1.05
C VAL A 99 6.79 8.28 -1.16
N SER A 100 6.99 9.02 -0.08
CA SER A 100 6.94 10.49 -0.08
C SER A 100 8.04 11.10 0.79
N PRO A 101 9.34 10.92 0.43
CA PRO A 101 10.48 11.25 1.29
C PRO A 101 10.71 12.76 1.48
N ALA A 102 10.01 13.61 0.73
CA ALA A 102 10.16 15.07 0.85
C ALA A 102 9.51 15.62 2.12
N THR A 103 8.44 14.99 2.63
CA THR A 103 7.62 15.57 3.69
C THR A 103 7.17 14.54 4.73
N ILE A 104 7.04 13.25 4.37
CA ILE A 104 6.48 12.22 5.23
C ILE A 104 7.58 11.30 5.77
N MET A 105 7.57 11.11 7.10
CA MET A 105 8.45 10.18 7.82
C MET A 105 7.81 8.78 7.87
N GLU A 106 7.54 8.18 6.72
CA GLU A 106 6.93 6.86 6.62
C GLU A 106 7.80 5.97 5.75
N LYS A 107 8.14 4.80 6.28
CA LYS A 107 8.63 3.67 5.49
C LYS A 107 7.51 2.66 5.33
N ILE A 108 7.38 2.12 4.14
CA ILE A 108 6.42 1.09 3.82
C ILE A 108 7.15 -0.21 3.51
N VAL A 109 6.78 -1.29 4.20
CA VAL A 109 7.28 -2.63 3.90
C VAL A 109 6.34 -3.30 2.91
N PHE A 110 6.88 -3.77 1.79
CA PHE A 110 6.13 -4.34 0.68
C PHE A 110 6.18 -5.86 0.72
N PHE A 111 5.01 -6.47 0.54
CA PHE A 111 4.84 -7.93 0.54
C PHE A 111 4.07 -8.43 -0.67
N THR A 112 4.19 -9.72 -0.91
CA THR A 112 3.25 -10.51 -1.71
C THR A 112 2.98 -11.84 -1.01
N CYS A 113 1.89 -12.50 -1.39
CA CYS A 113 1.59 -13.85 -0.94
C CYS A 113 0.80 -14.60 -2.02
N ALA A 114 0.83 -15.92 -1.95
CA ALA A 114 -0.14 -16.73 -2.66
C ALA A 114 -1.49 -16.67 -1.94
N TYR A 115 -2.57 -16.69 -2.70
CA TYR A 115 -3.92 -16.92 -2.21
C TYR A 115 -4.70 -17.80 -3.19
N SER A 116 -5.80 -18.37 -2.71
CA SER A 116 -6.77 -19.10 -3.52
C SER A 116 -8.19 -18.80 -3.03
N PRO A 117 -9.24 -19.10 -3.77
CA PRO A 117 -10.61 -18.95 -3.29
C PRO A 117 -10.93 -19.74 -2.01
N ALA A 118 -10.20 -20.82 -1.75
CA ALA A 118 -10.38 -21.65 -0.54
C ALA A 118 -9.89 -20.92 0.75
N ASP A 119 -9.05 -19.90 0.62
CA ASP A 119 -8.52 -19.13 1.75
C ASP A 119 -9.50 -18.04 2.22
N LYS A 120 -10.63 -17.86 1.52
CA LYS A 120 -11.64 -16.84 1.86
C LYS A 120 -12.39 -17.24 3.14
N VAL A 121 -12.36 -16.39 4.17
CA VAL A 121 -12.99 -16.62 5.48
C VAL A 121 -14.10 -15.62 5.80
N SER A 122 -14.13 -14.45 5.14
CA SER A 122 -15.17 -13.43 5.32
C SER A 122 -15.36 -12.62 4.04
N ALA A 123 -16.22 -11.61 4.10
CA ALA A 123 -16.37 -10.63 3.01
C ALA A 123 -15.21 -9.63 2.95
N GLY A 124 -14.45 -9.50 4.03
CA GLY A 124 -13.54 -8.37 4.23
C GLY A 124 -14.32 -7.09 4.51
N GLY A 125 -13.75 -5.96 4.18
CA GLY A 125 -14.42 -4.66 4.29
C GLY A 125 -13.78 -3.71 5.30
N GLY A 126 -12.77 -4.16 6.04
CA GLY A 126 -12.11 -3.40 7.09
C GLY A 126 -12.88 -3.39 8.41
N LEU A 127 -12.45 -2.55 9.34
CA LEU A 127 -13.02 -2.43 10.68
C LEU A 127 -13.90 -1.18 10.77
N VAL A 128 -15.20 -1.38 10.94
CA VAL A 128 -16.20 -0.29 11.03
C VAL A 128 -15.89 0.67 12.19
N GLU A 129 -15.37 0.16 13.30
CA GLU A 129 -14.94 0.96 14.45
C GLU A 129 -13.74 1.88 14.15
N GLU A 130 -12.96 1.57 13.13
CA GLU A 130 -11.87 2.42 12.61
C GLU A 130 -12.34 3.36 11.49
N GLY A 131 -13.63 3.32 11.15
CA GLY A 131 -14.23 4.15 10.11
C GLY A 131 -13.91 3.67 8.70
N GLU A 132 -13.57 2.40 8.55
CA GLU A 132 -13.28 1.79 7.26
C GLU A 132 -14.56 1.32 6.57
N ASP A 133 -14.61 1.56 5.27
CA ASP A 133 -15.65 1.08 4.35
C ASP A 133 -14.95 0.68 3.04
N ILE A 134 -14.53 -0.58 2.99
CA ILE A 134 -13.61 -1.09 1.97
C ILE A 134 -14.36 -2.08 1.06
N GLU A 135 -14.34 -1.83 -0.24
CA GLU A 135 -14.76 -2.79 -1.26
C GLU A 135 -13.56 -3.65 -1.67
N VAL A 136 -13.74 -4.97 -1.64
CA VAL A 136 -12.73 -5.93 -2.12
C VAL A 136 -12.89 -6.14 -3.63
N ILE A 137 -11.82 -5.92 -4.39
CA ILE A 137 -11.78 -6.10 -5.84
C ILE A 137 -10.85 -7.26 -6.18
N GLU A 138 -11.39 -8.30 -6.81
CA GLU A 138 -10.57 -9.33 -7.46
C GLU A 138 -10.50 -9.02 -8.96
N THR A 139 -9.28 -8.89 -9.48
CA THR A 139 -9.04 -8.60 -10.90
C THR A 139 -7.81 -9.36 -11.41
N THR A 140 -7.64 -9.47 -12.72
CA THR A 140 -6.43 -10.05 -13.27
C THR A 140 -5.26 -9.06 -13.22
N LEU A 141 -4.03 -9.58 -13.12
CA LEU A 141 -2.82 -8.76 -13.15
C LEU A 141 -2.75 -7.91 -14.44
N LYS A 142 -3.21 -8.46 -15.57
CA LYS A 142 -3.31 -7.77 -16.86
C LYS A 142 -4.30 -6.60 -16.81
N GLN A 143 -5.49 -6.80 -16.22
CA GLN A 143 -6.50 -5.74 -16.08
C GLN A 143 -5.99 -4.64 -15.15
N ALA A 144 -5.38 -4.97 -14.01
CA ALA A 144 -4.78 -3.98 -13.12
C ALA A 144 -3.71 -3.13 -13.83
N ALA A 145 -2.90 -3.74 -14.69
CA ALA A 145 -1.93 -3.00 -15.49
C ALA A 145 -2.60 -2.05 -16.51
N ALA A 146 -3.72 -2.45 -17.10
CA ALA A 146 -4.51 -1.57 -17.97
C ALA A 146 -5.13 -0.41 -17.19
N MET A 147 -5.64 -0.67 -15.98
CA MET A 147 -6.19 0.37 -15.08
C MET A 147 -5.12 1.39 -14.65
N ILE A 148 -3.88 0.95 -14.43
CA ILE A 148 -2.73 1.86 -14.19
C ILE A 148 -2.49 2.73 -15.42
N ALA A 149 -2.46 2.14 -16.61
CA ALA A 149 -2.23 2.88 -17.86
C ALA A 149 -3.36 3.86 -18.17
N ALA A 150 -4.59 3.57 -17.75
CA ALA A 150 -5.77 4.43 -17.90
C ALA A 150 -5.86 5.53 -16.80
N GLY A 151 -5.02 5.48 -15.76
CA GLY A 151 -5.10 6.39 -14.63
C GLY A 151 -6.23 6.09 -13.63
N GLU A 152 -6.78 4.89 -13.65
CA GLU A 152 -7.78 4.43 -12.68
C GLU A 152 -7.13 3.97 -11.38
N ILE A 153 -5.95 3.37 -11.46
CA ILE A 153 -5.08 3.07 -10.31
C ILE A 153 -3.97 4.12 -10.27
N ILE A 154 -4.02 4.98 -9.26
CA ILE A 154 -3.11 6.12 -9.08
C ILE A 154 -2.26 6.01 -7.81
N ASP A 155 -2.50 4.99 -6.99
CA ASP A 155 -1.73 4.76 -5.77
C ASP A 155 -0.35 4.15 -6.09
N ALA A 156 0.70 4.83 -5.65
CA ALA A 156 2.09 4.44 -5.94
C ALA A 156 2.46 3.04 -5.40
N LYS A 157 1.97 2.65 -4.21
CA LYS A 157 2.22 1.34 -3.62
C LYS A 157 1.69 0.22 -4.52
N THR A 158 0.48 0.41 -5.01
CA THR A 158 -0.21 -0.52 -5.90
C THR A 158 0.50 -0.64 -7.24
N VAL A 159 0.87 0.50 -7.84
CA VAL A 159 1.63 0.53 -9.10
C VAL A 159 2.94 -0.25 -8.95
N ILE A 160 3.69 -0.02 -7.87
CA ILE A 160 4.96 -0.72 -7.61
C ILE A 160 4.75 -2.23 -7.52
N LEU A 161 3.76 -2.69 -6.74
CA LEU A 161 3.48 -4.12 -6.55
C LEU A 161 2.99 -4.79 -7.83
N VAL A 162 2.09 -4.16 -8.58
CA VAL A 162 1.60 -4.68 -9.86
C VAL A 162 2.75 -4.81 -10.86
N GLN A 163 3.60 -3.79 -11.00
CA GLN A 163 4.75 -3.84 -11.92
C GLN A 163 5.78 -4.88 -11.48
N TYR A 164 6.02 -5.03 -10.18
CA TYR A 164 6.90 -6.07 -9.65
C TYR A 164 6.40 -7.48 -10.01
N LEU A 165 5.11 -7.78 -9.78
CA LEU A 165 4.53 -9.08 -10.10
C LEU A 165 4.55 -9.34 -11.62
N ARG A 166 4.23 -8.36 -12.44
CA ARG A 166 4.33 -8.50 -13.91
C ARG A 166 5.74 -8.85 -14.36
N GLY A 167 6.76 -8.21 -13.80
CA GLY A 167 8.16 -8.52 -14.08
C GLY A 167 8.57 -9.94 -13.67
N ARG A 168 7.89 -10.49 -12.65
CA ARG A 168 8.20 -11.82 -12.09
C ARG A 168 7.46 -12.97 -12.77
N VAL A 169 6.18 -12.78 -13.11
CA VAL A 169 5.31 -13.86 -13.62
C VAL A 169 4.90 -13.71 -15.08
N GLY A 170 5.27 -12.60 -15.71
CA GLY A 170 4.84 -12.23 -17.07
C GLY A 170 3.39 -11.73 -17.12
N ASP A 171 2.98 -11.28 -18.28
CA ASP A 171 1.59 -10.83 -18.58
C ASP A 171 0.61 -11.99 -18.76
#